data_250ffa22221ea6a29e82dac180f94eb1
#
_entry.id   250ffa22221ea6a29e82dac180f94eb1
#
_cell.length_a   1.000
_cell.length_b   1.000
_cell.length_c   1.000
_cell.angle_alpha   90.00
_cell.angle_beta   90.00
_cell.angle_gamma   90.00
#
_symmetry.space_group_name_H-M   'P 1'
#
loop_
_entity.id
_entity.type
_entity.pdbx_description
1 polymer ?
#
loop_
_entity_poly.entity_id
_entity_poly.type
_entity_poly.pdbx_seq_one_letter_code
_entity_poly.pdbx_strand_id
1 'polypeptide(L)'
;MLLQGIFPAVTTPFYPDGAVYYKKIEHNIDRYSRTPIAGMVVLGSTGEAVMLSDDERREVLRVTAEVASPEKVLIAGAGAESVIETLRLTEIAAKLKYDVALVRTPHFYRPQMKPEAMLAFYRTVADKSPLPVLLYTVPPFTAYDLPLEVITALAEHPNIIGIKESSGNVEKVAAMVNATRHIKRSATVTEIQQAVTARMLAAPAADENGGQMVSISQLNGGPDVAVAARPRTKTRTKEVGFQVLVGAAHTLLDSLLAGASGGVLGFAAPAPTICFEIHAAFRDNDLDLARSKQVALAPATRKVVSELGIPAIKYAMDLNGYYGGLPRLPLLPPTAAQKSEIEAMMNSFRN
;
A
#
# COMPACT_ATOMS: atom_id res chain seq x y z
N MET A 1 -1.35 11.95 -8.06
CA MET A 1 -1.53 11.39 -6.69
C MET A 1 -0.25 11.56 -5.89
N LEU A 2 -0.34 12.05 -4.65
CA LEU A 2 0.78 12.10 -3.72
C LEU A 2 0.90 10.74 -3.00
N LEU A 3 2.10 10.15 -3.02
CA LEU A 3 2.45 8.92 -2.30
C LEU A 3 3.59 9.23 -1.31
N GLN A 4 3.24 9.84 -0.19
CA GLN A 4 4.19 10.19 0.86
C GLN A 4 3.73 9.59 2.19
N GLY A 5 4.62 8.94 2.93
CA GLY A 5 4.32 8.32 4.20
C GLY A 5 4.38 6.80 4.20
N ILE A 6 3.67 6.18 5.13
CA ILE A 6 3.71 4.72 5.35
C ILE A 6 2.43 4.06 4.86
N PHE A 7 2.60 2.96 4.15
CA PHE A 7 1.54 2.14 3.58
C PHE A 7 1.75 0.68 4.03
N PRO A 8 0.99 0.16 4.98
CA PRO A 8 0.98 -1.28 5.27
C PRO A 8 0.69 -2.09 4.01
N ALA A 9 1.48 -3.13 3.78
CA ALA A 9 1.14 -4.17 2.82
C ALA A 9 0.19 -5.16 3.50
N VAL A 10 -1.11 -5.00 3.25
CA VAL A 10 -2.18 -5.71 3.96
C VAL A 10 -2.15 -7.21 3.63
N THR A 11 -2.27 -8.06 4.65
CA THR A 11 -2.44 -9.51 4.51
C THR A 11 -3.87 -9.88 4.15
N THR A 12 -4.07 -11.07 3.58
CA THR A 12 -5.40 -11.65 3.40
C THR A 12 -5.64 -12.70 4.49
N PRO A 13 -6.57 -12.46 5.43
CA PRO A 13 -7.01 -13.46 6.41
C PRO A 13 -7.70 -14.66 5.77
N PHE A 14 -7.41 -15.85 6.26
CA PHE A 14 -8.08 -17.08 5.84
C PHE A 14 -8.67 -17.82 7.02
N TYR A 15 -9.73 -18.57 6.75
CA TYR A 15 -10.23 -19.62 7.63
C TYR A 15 -9.26 -20.84 7.62
N PRO A 16 -9.38 -21.77 8.57
CA PRO A 16 -8.56 -22.99 8.60
C PRO A 16 -8.67 -23.87 7.34
N ASP A 17 -9.79 -23.80 6.64
CA ASP A 17 -10.03 -24.52 5.38
C ASP A 17 -9.43 -23.80 4.15
N GLY A 18 -8.83 -22.63 4.36
CA GLY A 18 -8.22 -21.80 3.30
C GLY A 18 -9.19 -20.84 2.61
N ALA A 19 -10.47 -20.80 2.95
CA ALA A 19 -11.38 -19.78 2.44
C ALA A 19 -11.03 -18.39 2.96
N VAL A 20 -11.28 -17.33 2.17
CA VAL A 20 -11.00 -15.95 2.59
C VAL A 20 -11.94 -15.51 3.71
N TYR A 21 -11.38 -14.96 4.79
CA TYR A 21 -12.15 -14.48 5.94
C TYR A 21 -12.43 -12.97 5.83
N TYR A 22 -13.41 -12.59 5.03
CA TYR A 22 -13.74 -11.20 4.72
C TYR A 22 -14.04 -10.34 5.95
N LYS A 23 -14.75 -10.86 6.97
CA LYS A 23 -15.00 -10.12 8.22
C LYS A 23 -13.72 -9.72 8.98
N LYS A 24 -12.65 -10.48 8.83
CA LYS A 24 -11.35 -10.14 9.41
C LYS A 24 -10.56 -9.16 8.53
N ILE A 25 -10.84 -9.12 7.23
CA ILE A 25 -10.37 -8.02 6.37
C ILE A 25 -11.01 -6.72 6.85
N GLU A 26 -12.34 -6.67 7.00
CA GLU A 26 -13.07 -5.50 7.53
C GLU A 26 -12.47 -5.01 8.84
N HIS A 27 -12.25 -5.92 9.81
CA HIS A 27 -11.63 -5.60 11.11
C HIS A 27 -10.24 -4.96 10.94
N ASN A 28 -9.36 -5.55 10.14
CA ASN A 28 -8.02 -5.04 9.94
C ASN A 28 -8.03 -3.66 9.25
N ILE A 29 -8.84 -3.49 8.22
CA ILE A 29 -8.95 -2.25 7.46
C ILE A 29 -9.50 -1.10 8.32
N ASP A 30 -10.52 -1.36 9.15
CA ASP A 30 -11.03 -0.38 10.11
C ASP A 30 -9.92 0.05 11.08
N ARG A 31 -9.16 -0.90 11.65
CA ARG A 31 -8.03 -0.58 12.53
C ARG A 31 -6.96 0.25 11.83
N TYR A 32 -6.54 -0.14 10.62
CA TYR A 32 -5.57 0.65 9.84
C TYR A 32 -6.09 2.05 9.55
N SER A 33 -7.37 2.20 9.26
CA SER A 33 -8.00 3.50 8.99
C SER A 33 -7.88 4.47 10.16
N ARG A 34 -7.82 3.98 11.39
CA ARG A 34 -7.66 4.78 12.63
C ARG A 34 -6.21 5.11 12.98
N THR A 35 -5.24 4.57 12.25
CA THR A 35 -3.81 4.87 12.46
C THR A 35 -3.36 6.03 11.56
N PRO A 36 -2.24 6.71 11.88
CA PRO A 36 -1.75 7.85 11.10
C PRO A 36 -1.02 7.47 9.79
N ILE A 37 -1.25 6.26 9.27
CA ILE A 37 -0.71 5.83 7.98
C ILE A 37 -1.30 6.64 6.82
N ALA A 38 -0.55 6.74 5.71
CA ALA A 38 -0.99 7.48 4.52
C ALA A 38 -2.04 6.72 3.68
N GLY A 39 -2.01 5.41 3.73
CA GLY A 39 -2.89 4.54 2.95
C GLY A 39 -2.52 3.07 3.10
N MET A 40 -3.03 2.22 2.23
CA MET A 40 -2.84 0.76 2.30
C MET A 40 -2.58 0.17 0.92
N VAL A 41 -1.75 -0.88 0.85
CA VAL A 41 -1.58 -1.70 -0.35
C VAL A 41 -2.31 -3.02 -0.15
N VAL A 42 -3.28 -3.29 -1.00
CA VAL A 42 -4.13 -4.48 -1.00
C VAL A 42 -3.75 -5.35 -2.18
N LEU A 43 -3.78 -6.66 -2.03
CA LEU A 43 -3.34 -7.63 -3.04
C LEU A 43 -1.87 -7.48 -3.49
N GLY A 44 -1.01 -6.96 -2.59
CA GLY A 44 0.44 -7.08 -2.74
C GLY A 44 0.93 -8.51 -2.47
N SER A 45 2.25 -8.73 -2.53
CA SER A 45 2.85 -10.04 -2.21
C SER A 45 2.53 -10.48 -0.78
N THR A 46 2.55 -9.57 0.18
CA THR A 46 2.16 -9.84 1.58
C THR A 46 0.69 -10.28 1.71
N GLY A 47 -0.16 -9.85 0.78
CA GLY A 47 -1.57 -10.24 0.70
C GLY A 47 -1.81 -11.60 0.06
N GLU A 48 -0.77 -12.37 -0.23
CA GLU A 48 -0.86 -13.70 -0.85
C GLU A 48 -1.65 -13.69 -2.18
N ALA A 49 -1.62 -12.55 -2.89
CA ALA A 49 -2.46 -12.30 -4.06
C ALA A 49 -2.32 -13.33 -5.19
N VAL A 50 -1.14 -13.94 -5.34
CA VAL A 50 -0.89 -14.97 -6.37
C VAL A 50 -1.63 -16.29 -6.07
N MET A 51 -2.11 -16.47 -4.84
CA MET A 51 -2.84 -17.67 -4.40
C MET A 51 -4.36 -17.46 -4.36
N LEU A 52 -4.85 -16.28 -4.72
CA LEU A 52 -6.27 -15.96 -4.73
C LEU A 52 -6.87 -16.20 -6.12
N SER A 53 -8.10 -16.71 -6.15
CA SER A 53 -8.90 -16.73 -7.37
C SER A 53 -9.30 -15.31 -7.79
N ASP A 54 -9.80 -15.17 -9.01
CA ASP A 54 -10.25 -13.87 -9.53
C ASP A 54 -11.42 -13.29 -8.73
N ASP A 55 -12.36 -14.13 -8.32
CA ASP A 55 -13.50 -13.70 -7.51
C ASP A 55 -13.05 -13.29 -6.10
N GLU A 56 -12.10 -14.03 -5.48
CA GLU A 56 -11.53 -13.65 -4.19
C GLU A 56 -10.79 -12.32 -4.29
N ARG A 57 -9.99 -12.08 -5.32
CA ARG A 57 -9.30 -10.80 -5.54
C ARG A 57 -10.29 -9.64 -5.64
N ARG A 58 -11.34 -9.81 -6.45
CA ARG A 58 -12.39 -8.80 -6.61
C ARG A 58 -13.08 -8.50 -5.29
N GLU A 59 -13.44 -9.53 -4.54
CA GLU A 59 -14.16 -9.38 -3.28
C GLU A 59 -13.27 -8.76 -2.18
N VAL A 60 -11.98 -9.12 -2.10
CA VAL A 60 -11.01 -8.48 -1.20
C VAL A 60 -10.88 -6.98 -1.49
N LEU A 61 -10.80 -6.60 -2.77
CA LEU A 61 -10.77 -5.18 -3.15
C LEU A 61 -12.07 -4.46 -2.77
N ARG A 62 -13.23 -5.09 -3.01
CA ARG A 62 -14.54 -4.50 -2.70
C ARG A 62 -14.69 -4.24 -1.20
N VAL A 63 -14.53 -5.28 -0.39
CA VAL A 63 -14.65 -5.20 1.07
C VAL A 63 -13.70 -4.14 1.65
N THR A 64 -12.46 -4.09 1.15
CA THR A 64 -11.50 -3.08 1.60
C THR A 64 -11.97 -1.66 1.25
N ALA A 65 -12.44 -1.43 0.03
CA ALA A 65 -12.87 -0.10 -0.41
C ALA A 65 -14.08 0.42 0.36
N GLU A 66 -14.97 -0.47 0.78
CA GLU A 66 -16.18 -0.14 1.55
C GLU A 66 -15.87 0.27 2.99
N VAL A 67 -14.85 -0.34 3.60
CA VAL A 67 -14.50 -0.12 5.02
C VAL A 67 -13.43 0.96 5.22
N ALA A 68 -12.52 1.10 4.26
CA ALA A 68 -11.39 2.02 4.39
C ALA A 68 -11.86 3.48 4.50
N SER A 69 -11.32 4.22 5.49
CA SER A 69 -11.55 5.67 5.59
C SER A 69 -11.24 6.36 4.26
N PRO A 70 -12.11 7.29 3.82
CA PRO A 70 -11.91 8.03 2.57
C PRO A 70 -10.56 8.73 2.46
N GLU A 71 -9.96 9.13 3.58
CA GLU A 71 -8.66 9.83 3.64
C GLU A 71 -7.47 8.92 3.32
N LYS A 72 -7.63 7.60 3.41
CA LYS A 72 -6.53 6.65 3.18
C LYS A 72 -6.40 6.33 1.71
N VAL A 73 -5.22 6.55 1.15
CA VAL A 73 -4.93 6.16 -0.23
C VAL A 73 -5.03 4.63 -0.37
N LEU A 74 -5.81 4.15 -1.31
CA LEU A 74 -5.89 2.73 -1.63
C LEU A 74 -5.08 2.39 -2.88
N ILE A 75 -4.11 1.51 -2.72
CA ILE A 75 -3.24 1.01 -3.78
C ILE A 75 -3.59 -0.45 -4.03
N ALA A 76 -4.07 -0.77 -5.24
CA ALA A 76 -4.41 -2.14 -5.63
C ALA A 76 -3.23 -2.86 -6.27
N GLY A 77 -2.86 -4.04 -5.78
CA GLY A 77 -1.97 -4.95 -6.48
C GLY A 77 -2.66 -5.51 -7.72
N ALA A 78 -2.29 -5.01 -8.88
CA ALA A 78 -2.88 -5.36 -10.17
C ALA A 78 -1.92 -6.06 -11.14
N GLY A 79 -0.64 -6.25 -10.75
CA GLY A 79 0.35 -6.88 -11.62
C GLY A 79 0.06 -8.37 -11.86
N ALA A 80 -0.02 -8.73 -13.15
CA ALA A 80 -0.19 -10.09 -13.63
C ALA A 80 0.89 -10.43 -14.70
N GLU A 81 0.90 -11.66 -15.20
CA GLU A 81 1.87 -12.08 -16.21
C GLU A 81 1.58 -11.52 -17.62
N SER A 82 0.36 -11.03 -17.87
CA SER A 82 -0.04 -10.46 -19.15
C SER A 82 -0.57 -9.03 -19.00
N VAL A 83 -0.44 -8.24 -20.08
CA VAL A 83 -1.03 -6.89 -20.17
C VAL A 83 -2.56 -6.96 -19.99
N ILE A 84 -3.22 -7.92 -20.65
CA ILE A 84 -4.69 -8.02 -20.63
C ILE A 84 -5.20 -8.22 -19.20
N GLU A 85 -4.61 -9.15 -18.47
CA GLU A 85 -5.03 -9.44 -17.10
C GLU A 85 -4.67 -8.30 -16.14
N THR A 86 -3.50 -7.67 -16.32
CA THR A 86 -3.11 -6.48 -15.55
C THR A 86 -4.13 -5.35 -15.75
N LEU A 87 -4.55 -5.08 -16.98
CA LEU A 87 -5.56 -4.05 -17.28
C LEU A 87 -6.92 -4.41 -16.68
N ARG A 88 -7.36 -5.66 -16.80
CA ARG A 88 -8.61 -6.12 -16.18
C ARG A 88 -8.64 -5.84 -14.67
N LEU A 89 -7.53 -6.10 -13.97
CA LEU A 89 -7.41 -5.83 -12.54
C LEU A 89 -7.39 -4.32 -12.23
N THR A 90 -6.74 -3.50 -13.08
CA THR A 90 -6.76 -2.03 -12.91
C THR A 90 -8.16 -1.45 -13.12
N GLU A 91 -8.93 -1.98 -14.06
CA GLU A 91 -10.33 -1.58 -14.30
C GLU A 91 -11.24 -1.91 -13.11
N ILE A 92 -11.09 -3.12 -12.54
CA ILE A 92 -11.83 -3.52 -11.33
C ILE A 92 -11.51 -2.58 -10.18
N ALA A 93 -10.23 -2.32 -9.94
CA ALA A 93 -9.78 -1.41 -8.89
C ALA A 93 -10.31 0.02 -9.10
N ALA A 94 -10.31 0.53 -10.33
CA ALA A 94 -10.83 1.86 -10.66
C ALA A 94 -12.33 1.98 -10.39
N LYS A 95 -13.13 0.97 -10.77
CA LYS A 95 -14.57 0.90 -10.48
C LYS A 95 -14.85 0.92 -8.97
N LEU A 96 -13.97 0.35 -8.17
CA LEU A 96 -14.03 0.32 -6.71
C LEU A 96 -13.39 1.56 -6.04
N LYS A 97 -13.03 2.59 -6.81
CA LYS A 97 -12.46 3.86 -6.31
C LYS A 97 -11.10 3.70 -5.61
N TYR A 98 -10.30 2.75 -6.06
CA TYR A 98 -8.88 2.75 -5.72
C TYR A 98 -8.17 3.92 -6.41
N ASP A 99 -7.07 4.37 -5.83
CA ASP A 99 -6.35 5.58 -6.25
C ASP A 99 -5.16 5.27 -7.16
N VAL A 100 -4.54 4.08 -7.01
CA VAL A 100 -3.30 3.69 -7.70
C VAL A 100 -3.29 2.18 -7.96
N ALA A 101 -2.74 1.78 -9.10
CA ALA A 101 -2.44 0.40 -9.44
C ALA A 101 -0.95 0.09 -9.20
N LEU A 102 -0.65 -0.86 -8.30
CA LEU A 102 0.68 -1.40 -8.08
C LEU A 102 0.92 -2.56 -9.04
N VAL A 103 1.84 -2.41 -9.98
CA VAL A 103 2.09 -3.39 -11.04
C VAL A 103 3.48 -4.00 -10.88
N ARG A 104 3.53 -5.28 -10.45
CA ARG A 104 4.79 -6.04 -10.34
C ARG A 104 5.31 -6.45 -11.71
N THR A 105 6.61 -6.72 -11.80
CA THR A 105 7.23 -7.30 -13.00
C THR A 105 6.61 -8.67 -13.30
N PRO A 106 6.24 -8.97 -14.57
CA PRO A 106 6.04 -10.33 -15.03
C PRO A 106 7.33 -11.14 -14.83
N HIS A 107 7.22 -12.43 -14.48
CA HIS A 107 8.41 -13.19 -14.08
C HIS A 107 8.40 -14.67 -14.48
N PHE A 108 7.28 -15.20 -14.96
CA PHE A 108 7.18 -16.62 -15.27
C PHE A 108 8.09 -17.02 -16.43
N TYR A 109 8.05 -16.26 -17.54
CA TYR A 109 8.92 -16.49 -18.71
C TYR A 109 10.24 -15.71 -18.57
N ARG A 110 10.94 -15.93 -17.48
CA ARG A 110 12.13 -15.18 -17.06
C ARG A 110 13.18 -14.94 -18.16
N PRO A 111 13.58 -15.93 -18.99
CA PRO A 111 14.58 -15.72 -20.04
C PRO A 111 14.18 -14.67 -21.08
N GLN A 112 12.87 -14.44 -21.27
CA GLN A 112 12.31 -13.47 -22.20
C GLN A 112 12.02 -12.11 -21.55
N MET A 113 12.09 -12.01 -20.20
CA MET A 113 11.82 -10.77 -19.47
C MET A 113 13.03 -9.81 -19.54
N LYS A 114 13.37 -9.40 -20.78
CA LYS A 114 14.45 -8.45 -21.06
C LYS A 114 13.98 -7.00 -20.93
N PRO A 115 14.90 -6.02 -20.87
CA PRO A 115 14.56 -4.60 -20.75
C PRO A 115 13.49 -4.15 -21.75
N GLU A 116 13.58 -4.56 -23.02
CA GLU A 116 12.64 -4.19 -24.07
C GLU A 116 11.23 -4.75 -23.81
N ALA A 117 11.14 -5.98 -23.30
CA ALA A 117 9.88 -6.61 -22.94
C ALA A 117 9.23 -5.87 -21.75
N MET A 118 10.03 -5.45 -20.75
CA MET A 118 9.55 -4.66 -19.61
C MET A 118 9.07 -3.27 -20.05
N LEU A 119 9.82 -2.60 -20.93
CA LEU A 119 9.40 -1.31 -21.48
C LEU A 119 8.07 -1.43 -22.23
N ALA A 120 7.94 -2.43 -23.11
CA ALA A 120 6.71 -2.68 -23.87
C ALA A 120 5.52 -2.99 -22.94
N PHE A 121 5.72 -3.87 -21.96
CA PHE A 121 4.70 -4.25 -20.97
C PHE A 121 4.20 -3.03 -20.19
N TYR A 122 5.09 -2.31 -19.52
CA TYR A 122 4.71 -1.20 -18.64
C TYR A 122 4.15 0.01 -19.41
N ARG A 123 4.69 0.34 -20.58
CA ARG A 123 4.14 1.41 -21.42
C ARG A 123 2.71 1.07 -21.85
N THR A 124 2.49 -0.14 -22.35
CA THR A 124 1.16 -0.57 -22.78
C THR A 124 0.15 -0.58 -21.62
N VAL A 125 0.58 -1.02 -20.44
CA VAL A 125 -0.26 -0.95 -19.23
C VAL A 125 -0.56 0.50 -18.86
N ALA A 126 0.44 1.36 -18.84
CA ALA A 126 0.29 2.75 -18.43
C ALA A 126 -0.56 3.57 -19.41
N ASP A 127 -0.43 3.30 -20.73
CA ASP A 127 -1.24 3.94 -21.78
C ASP A 127 -2.74 3.66 -21.60
N LYS A 128 -3.11 2.47 -21.11
CA LYS A 128 -4.50 1.99 -21.08
C LYS A 128 -5.09 1.89 -19.67
N SER A 129 -4.28 1.97 -18.63
CA SER A 129 -4.76 1.89 -17.25
C SER A 129 -5.60 3.11 -16.87
N PRO A 130 -6.82 2.92 -16.32
CA PRO A 130 -7.62 4.01 -15.80
C PRO A 130 -7.07 4.61 -14.50
N LEU A 131 -6.11 3.93 -13.86
CA LEU A 131 -5.44 4.38 -12.65
C LEU A 131 -3.98 4.74 -12.92
N PRO A 132 -3.41 5.70 -12.18
CA PRO A 132 -1.97 5.89 -12.13
C PRO A 132 -1.26 4.60 -11.75
N VAL A 133 -0.14 4.32 -12.42
CA VAL A 133 0.66 3.09 -12.23
C VAL A 133 1.83 3.36 -11.30
N LEU A 134 1.98 2.53 -10.28
CA LEU A 134 3.15 2.40 -9.44
C LEU A 134 3.90 1.13 -9.84
N LEU A 135 5.10 1.28 -10.39
CA LEU A 135 5.96 0.13 -10.73
C LEU A 135 6.28 -0.67 -9.46
N TYR A 136 6.50 -1.97 -9.59
CA TYR A 136 6.90 -2.78 -8.46
C TYR A 136 8.00 -3.77 -8.83
N THR A 137 9.19 -3.58 -8.26
CA THR A 137 10.32 -4.51 -8.31
C THR A 137 10.48 -5.21 -6.97
N VAL A 138 10.50 -6.56 -7.00
CA VAL A 138 10.58 -7.41 -5.81
C VAL A 138 11.44 -8.65 -6.09
N PRO A 139 12.77 -8.47 -6.28
CA PRO A 139 13.67 -9.54 -6.68
C PRO A 139 13.58 -10.82 -5.84
N PRO A 140 13.34 -10.77 -4.50
CA PRO A 140 13.20 -11.99 -3.70
C PRO A 140 12.07 -12.92 -4.15
N PHE A 141 11.00 -12.39 -4.76
CA PHE A 141 9.85 -13.19 -5.21
C PHE A 141 9.82 -13.43 -6.72
N THR A 142 10.20 -12.44 -7.51
CA THR A 142 10.17 -12.55 -8.98
C THR A 142 11.48 -13.05 -9.57
N ALA A 143 12.56 -13.06 -8.80
CA ALA A 143 13.92 -13.30 -9.24
C ALA A 143 14.31 -12.45 -10.47
N TYR A 144 13.67 -11.28 -10.59
CA TYR A 144 13.94 -10.27 -11.60
C TYR A 144 14.02 -8.91 -10.94
N ASP A 145 15.15 -8.25 -11.15
CA ASP A 145 15.36 -6.88 -10.69
C ASP A 145 15.21 -5.91 -11.85
N LEU A 146 14.30 -4.96 -11.75
CA LEU A 146 14.03 -4.00 -12.82
C LEU A 146 15.24 -3.08 -12.99
N PRO A 147 15.91 -3.05 -14.17
CA PRO A 147 17.10 -2.25 -14.38
C PRO A 147 16.85 -0.75 -14.27
N LEU A 148 17.84 0.01 -13.82
CA LEU A 148 17.71 1.46 -13.61
C LEU A 148 17.38 2.22 -14.90
N GLU A 149 17.96 1.81 -16.04
CA GLU A 149 17.67 2.39 -17.33
C GLU A 149 16.20 2.19 -17.76
N VAL A 150 15.60 1.05 -17.42
CA VAL A 150 14.18 0.78 -17.69
C VAL A 150 13.31 1.67 -16.78
N ILE A 151 13.66 1.77 -15.50
CA ILE A 151 12.92 2.63 -14.54
C ILE A 151 12.96 4.09 -15.00
N THR A 152 14.14 4.58 -15.38
CA THR A 152 14.33 5.96 -15.84
C THR A 152 13.50 6.24 -17.11
N ALA A 153 13.53 5.33 -18.09
CA ALA A 153 12.76 5.46 -19.32
C ALA A 153 11.23 5.37 -19.08
N LEU A 154 10.78 4.61 -18.08
CA LEU A 154 9.38 4.51 -17.69
C LEU A 154 8.92 5.71 -16.86
N ALA A 155 9.81 6.33 -16.11
CA ALA A 155 9.51 7.50 -15.29
C ALA A 155 9.04 8.71 -16.12
N GLU A 156 9.41 8.78 -17.40
CA GLU A 156 8.95 9.81 -18.34
C GLU A 156 7.44 9.69 -18.66
N HIS A 157 6.86 8.49 -18.53
CA HIS A 157 5.47 8.27 -18.87
C HIS A 157 4.53 8.96 -17.87
N PRO A 158 3.57 9.80 -18.30
CA PRO A 158 2.75 10.64 -17.42
C PRO A 158 1.90 9.84 -16.42
N ASN A 159 1.46 8.63 -16.79
CA ASN A 159 0.65 7.76 -15.94
C ASN A 159 1.47 6.79 -15.07
N ILE A 160 2.81 6.81 -15.15
CA ILE A 160 3.69 6.06 -14.23
C ILE A 160 4.22 7.04 -13.18
N ILE A 161 3.67 7.00 -11.96
CA ILE A 161 3.88 8.02 -10.94
C ILE A 161 5.00 7.72 -9.95
N GLY A 162 5.54 6.52 -9.97
CA GLY A 162 6.60 6.11 -9.04
C GLY A 162 6.89 4.63 -9.12
N ILE A 163 7.69 4.17 -8.15
CA ILE A 163 8.09 2.76 -7.99
C ILE A 163 8.09 2.35 -6.53
N LYS A 164 7.66 1.10 -6.25
CA LYS A 164 7.95 0.38 -5.02
C LYS A 164 9.20 -0.48 -5.24
N GLU A 165 10.26 -0.18 -4.50
CA GLU A 165 11.54 -0.89 -4.52
C GLU A 165 11.64 -1.81 -3.28
N SER A 166 11.83 -3.11 -3.48
CA SER A 166 11.80 -4.11 -2.39
C SER A 166 13.06 -4.99 -2.32
N SER A 167 14.19 -4.55 -2.88
CA SER A 167 15.47 -5.25 -2.69
C SER A 167 16.12 -4.94 -1.33
N GLY A 168 15.77 -3.79 -0.72
CA GLY A 168 16.43 -3.29 0.49
C GLY A 168 17.78 -2.61 0.24
N ASN A 169 18.11 -2.31 -1.01
CA ASN A 169 19.36 -1.65 -1.39
C ASN A 169 19.18 -0.11 -1.42
N VAL A 170 19.79 0.58 -0.46
CA VAL A 170 19.68 2.04 -0.32
C VAL A 170 20.38 2.78 -1.45
N GLU A 171 21.51 2.26 -1.94
CA GLU A 171 22.24 2.86 -3.07
C GLU A 171 21.39 2.83 -4.34
N LYS A 172 20.65 1.75 -4.55
CA LYS A 172 19.70 1.64 -5.66
C LYS A 172 18.55 2.64 -5.52
N VAL A 173 18.05 2.87 -4.31
CA VAL A 173 17.05 3.92 -4.03
C VAL A 173 17.61 5.29 -4.40
N ALA A 174 18.84 5.62 -3.93
CA ALA A 174 19.51 6.87 -4.25
C ALA A 174 19.70 7.04 -5.76
N ALA A 175 20.12 5.98 -6.46
CA ALA A 175 20.28 6.00 -7.92
C ALA A 175 18.96 6.28 -8.66
N MET A 176 17.85 5.65 -8.23
CA MET A 176 16.52 5.91 -8.80
C MET A 176 16.09 7.36 -8.59
N VAL A 177 16.21 7.87 -7.35
CA VAL A 177 15.87 9.25 -7.01
C VAL A 177 16.68 10.23 -7.86
N ASN A 178 17.98 10.03 -7.97
CA ASN A 178 18.87 10.90 -8.75
C ASN A 178 18.56 10.85 -10.25
N ALA A 179 18.34 9.66 -10.82
CA ALA A 179 18.04 9.47 -12.24
C ALA A 179 16.70 10.07 -12.66
N THR A 180 15.75 10.20 -11.72
CA THR A 180 14.39 10.68 -11.99
C THR A 180 14.08 12.07 -11.42
N ARG A 181 15.08 12.76 -10.83
CA ARG A 181 14.91 14.08 -10.16
C ARG A 181 14.40 15.19 -11.07
N HIS A 182 14.60 15.04 -12.39
CA HIS A 182 14.15 16.01 -13.39
C HIS A 182 12.66 15.91 -13.69
N ILE A 183 12.02 14.80 -13.29
CA ILE A 183 10.59 14.59 -13.51
C ILE A 183 9.80 15.47 -12.55
N LYS A 184 8.94 16.34 -13.12
CA LYS A 184 8.07 17.22 -12.36
C LYS A 184 6.61 16.98 -12.74
N ARG A 185 5.78 16.82 -11.73
CA ARG A 185 4.34 16.58 -11.87
C ARG A 185 3.57 17.33 -10.82
N SER A 186 2.27 17.52 -11.07
CA SER A 186 1.37 18.13 -10.10
C SER A 186 0.50 17.09 -9.44
N ALA A 187 0.36 17.17 -8.12
CA ALA A 187 -0.60 16.40 -7.35
C ALA A 187 -1.55 17.33 -6.59
N THR A 188 -2.83 16.95 -6.55
CA THR A 188 -3.80 17.64 -5.68
C THR A 188 -3.60 17.12 -4.26
N VAL A 189 -3.49 18.06 -3.31
CA VAL A 189 -3.30 17.76 -1.89
C VAL A 189 -4.25 18.61 -1.04
N THR A 190 -4.52 18.17 0.19
CA THR A 190 -5.25 18.97 1.18
C THR A 190 -4.40 20.15 1.66
N GLU A 191 -5.00 21.09 2.40
CA GLU A 191 -4.25 22.20 3.02
C GLU A 191 -3.10 21.73 3.91
N ILE A 192 -3.26 20.60 4.59
CA ILE A 192 -2.24 19.95 5.43
C ILE A 192 -1.31 18.99 4.66
N GLN A 193 -1.29 19.10 3.33
CA GLN A 193 -0.42 18.34 2.42
C GLN A 193 -0.64 16.81 2.40
N GLN A 194 -1.83 16.34 2.75
CA GLN A 194 -2.21 14.94 2.55
C GLN A 194 -2.70 14.69 1.12
N ALA A 195 -2.60 13.45 0.65
CA ALA A 195 -3.16 13.06 -0.64
C ALA A 195 -4.68 13.25 -0.66
N VAL A 196 -5.20 13.70 -1.79
CA VAL A 196 -6.66 13.75 -2.03
C VAL A 196 -7.04 12.51 -2.80
N THR A 197 -7.86 11.66 -2.21
CA THR A 197 -8.30 10.38 -2.78
C THR A 197 -9.54 10.55 -3.64
N ALA A 198 -9.81 9.58 -4.52
CA ALA A 198 -11.03 9.54 -5.30
C ALA A 198 -12.29 9.47 -4.41
N ARG A 199 -12.18 8.80 -3.25
CA ARG A 199 -13.29 8.65 -2.28
C ARG A 199 -13.56 9.95 -1.51
N MET A 200 -12.56 10.78 -1.24
CA MET A 200 -12.75 12.13 -0.68
C MET A 200 -13.47 13.06 -1.64
N LEU A 201 -13.23 12.90 -2.95
CA LEU A 201 -13.85 13.71 -4.00
C LEU A 201 -15.24 13.20 -4.38
N ALA A 202 -15.55 11.93 -4.13
CA ALA A 202 -16.89 11.43 -4.31
C ALA A 202 -17.78 12.17 -3.29
N ALA A 203 -18.52 13.18 -3.76
CA ALA A 203 -19.58 13.78 -2.97
C ALA A 203 -20.50 12.64 -2.48
N PRO A 204 -21.05 12.70 -1.25
CA PRO A 204 -22.22 11.88 -0.96
C PRO A 204 -23.18 12.13 -2.13
N ALA A 205 -23.58 11.06 -2.81
CA ALA A 205 -24.59 11.17 -3.85
C ALA A 205 -25.74 11.96 -3.23
N ALA A 206 -25.96 13.19 -3.67
CA ALA A 206 -27.27 13.78 -3.54
C ALA A 206 -28.15 12.77 -4.26
N ASP A 207 -29.05 12.12 -3.52
CA ASP A 207 -30.02 11.21 -4.15
C ASP A 207 -30.52 11.88 -5.39
N GLU A 208 -30.31 11.31 -6.57
CA GLU A 208 -30.80 11.84 -7.84
C GLU A 208 -32.32 12.02 -7.81
N ASN A 209 -32.99 11.50 -6.80
CA ASN A 209 -34.41 11.59 -6.54
C ASN A 209 -34.81 12.66 -5.50
N GLY A 210 -33.88 13.55 -5.06
CA GLY A 210 -34.24 14.62 -4.13
C GLY A 210 -34.73 14.15 -2.76
N GLY A 211 -34.44 12.90 -2.39
CA GLY A 211 -34.74 12.37 -1.06
C GLY A 211 -33.88 13.05 -0.02
N GLN A 212 -34.43 14.00 0.70
CA GLN A 212 -33.84 14.53 1.92
C GLN A 212 -33.67 13.37 2.91
N MET A 213 -32.44 13.11 3.37
CA MET A 213 -32.26 12.26 4.54
C MET A 213 -32.95 12.96 5.72
N VAL A 214 -34.12 12.49 6.06
CA VAL A 214 -34.89 12.97 7.22
C VAL A 214 -34.25 12.36 8.46
N SER A 215 -33.85 13.18 9.42
CA SER A 215 -33.40 12.66 10.72
C SER A 215 -34.55 11.92 11.42
N ILE A 216 -34.21 10.93 12.23
CA ILE A 216 -35.23 10.21 13.04
C ILE A 216 -36.06 11.19 13.88
N SER A 217 -35.54 12.36 14.28
CA SER A 217 -36.25 13.42 14.98
C SER A 217 -37.32 14.09 14.11
N GLN A 218 -37.19 14.16 12.78
CA GLN A 218 -38.22 14.70 11.90
C GLN A 218 -39.43 13.73 11.76
N LEU A 219 -39.19 12.43 11.84
CA LEU A 219 -40.26 11.44 11.88
C LEU A 219 -41.13 11.58 13.15
N ASN A 220 -40.61 12.22 14.17
CA ASN A 220 -41.28 12.44 15.47
C ASN A 220 -41.70 13.91 15.70
N GLY A 221 -41.73 14.76 14.66
CA GLY A 221 -42.22 16.14 14.75
C GLY A 221 -41.28 17.14 15.47
N GLY A 222 -39.99 16.83 15.53
CA GLY A 222 -38.97 17.74 16.09
C GLY A 222 -38.52 18.84 15.10
N PRO A 223 -37.90 19.95 15.60
CA PRO A 223 -37.46 21.03 14.73
C PRO A 223 -36.40 20.58 13.73
N ASP A 224 -36.42 21.18 12.52
CA ASP A 224 -35.48 20.94 11.45
C ASP A 224 -34.03 21.16 11.90
N VAL A 225 -33.29 20.09 12.09
CA VAL A 225 -31.83 20.15 12.21
C VAL A 225 -31.27 20.04 10.80
N ALA A 226 -30.90 21.17 10.21
CA ALA A 226 -30.19 21.17 8.94
C ALA A 226 -28.94 20.31 9.07
N VAL A 227 -28.88 19.18 8.34
CA VAL A 227 -27.65 18.40 8.21
C VAL A 227 -26.68 19.30 7.45
N ALA A 228 -25.73 19.90 8.16
CA ALA A 228 -24.71 20.74 7.54
C ALA A 228 -24.00 19.93 6.46
N ALA A 229 -24.04 20.42 5.23
CA ALA A 229 -23.26 19.86 4.14
C ALA A 229 -21.81 19.73 4.61
N ARG A 230 -21.21 18.54 4.47
CA ARG A 230 -19.80 18.33 4.86
C ARG A 230 -18.97 19.40 4.15
N PRO A 231 -18.09 20.13 4.88
CA PRO A 231 -17.28 21.15 4.25
C PRO A 231 -16.49 20.52 3.11
N ARG A 232 -16.53 21.13 1.93
CA ARG A 232 -15.72 20.70 0.78
C ARG A 232 -14.26 20.72 1.22
N THR A 233 -13.55 19.60 1.04
CA THR A 233 -12.13 19.51 1.35
C THR A 233 -11.40 20.59 0.54
N LYS A 234 -10.84 21.58 1.20
CA LYS A 234 -10.02 22.59 0.54
C LYS A 234 -8.75 21.91 0.04
N THR A 235 -8.44 22.14 -1.23
CA THR A 235 -7.33 21.53 -1.93
C THR A 235 -6.39 22.55 -2.51
N ARG A 236 -5.12 22.16 -2.66
CA ARG A 236 -4.09 22.91 -3.37
C ARG A 236 -3.29 22.01 -4.29
N THR A 237 -2.55 22.58 -5.21
CA THR A 237 -1.61 21.87 -6.06
C THR A 237 -0.23 21.84 -5.41
N LYS A 238 0.41 20.69 -5.41
CA LYS A 238 1.80 20.47 -4.98
C LYS A 238 2.59 19.89 -6.14
N GLU A 239 3.79 20.43 -6.39
CA GLU A 239 4.74 19.79 -7.30
C GLU A 239 5.28 18.52 -6.63
N VAL A 240 5.28 17.42 -7.38
CA VAL A 240 5.84 16.13 -6.97
C VAL A 240 6.72 15.59 -8.09
N GLY A 241 7.74 14.80 -7.74
CA GLY A 241 8.56 14.10 -8.70
C GLY A 241 8.04 12.70 -9.01
N PHE A 242 8.91 11.88 -9.58
CA PHE A 242 8.74 10.42 -9.59
C PHE A 242 8.96 9.90 -8.17
N GLN A 243 7.99 9.17 -7.62
CA GLN A 243 7.96 8.84 -6.20
C GLN A 243 8.53 7.45 -5.95
N VAL A 244 9.61 7.36 -5.17
CA VAL A 244 10.24 6.09 -4.79
C VAL A 244 9.73 5.70 -3.41
N LEU A 245 9.07 4.55 -3.30
CA LEU A 245 8.60 3.94 -2.06
C LEU A 245 9.40 2.67 -1.77
N VAL A 246 9.87 2.51 -0.54
CA VAL A 246 10.68 1.34 -0.19
C VAL A 246 9.85 0.22 0.41
N GLY A 247 10.25 -1.04 0.14
CA GLY A 247 9.58 -2.23 0.66
C GLY A 247 10.21 -2.78 1.93
N ALA A 248 11.46 -2.41 2.22
CA ALA A 248 12.26 -2.95 3.31
C ALA A 248 12.29 -1.98 4.51
N ALA A 249 11.58 -2.31 5.59
CA ALA A 249 11.48 -1.42 6.75
C ALA A 249 12.79 -1.31 7.54
N HIS A 250 13.70 -2.30 7.46
CA HIS A 250 15.01 -2.22 8.13
C HIS A 250 15.96 -1.17 7.53
N THR A 251 15.66 -0.64 6.36
CA THR A 251 16.39 0.45 5.70
C THR A 251 15.53 1.69 5.50
N LEU A 252 14.40 1.82 6.23
CA LEU A 252 13.44 2.89 5.98
C LEU A 252 14.07 4.27 6.13
N LEU A 253 14.75 4.55 7.24
CA LEU A 253 15.36 5.86 7.48
C LEU A 253 16.44 6.20 6.45
N ASP A 254 17.36 5.26 6.18
CA ASP A 254 18.43 5.49 5.21
C ASP A 254 17.88 5.76 3.81
N SER A 255 16.79 5.07 3.45
CA SER A 255 16.10 5.29 2.19
C SER A 255 15.39 6.65 2.14
N LEU A 256 14.80 7.11 3.25
CA LEU A 256 14.21 8.44 3.35
C LEU A 256 15.28 9.52 3.20
N LEU A 257 16.44 9.33 3.83
CA LEU A 257 17.61 10.21 3.68
C LEU A 257 18.15 10.23 2.24
N ALA A 258 18.04 9.11 1.52
CA ALA A 258 18.37 9.00 0.10
C ALA A 258 17.29 9.61 -0.84
N GLY A 259 16.19 10.14 -0.30
CA GLY A 259 15.15 10.84 -1.04
C GLY A 259 13.89 10.01 -1.35
N ALA A 260 13.71 8.84 -0.73
CA ALA A 260 12.45 8.10 -0.85
C ALA A 260 11.27 8.90 -0.27
N SER A 261 10.10 8.77 -0.88
CA SER A 261 8.87 9.46 -0.46
C SER A 261 8.20 8.81 0.75
N GLY A 262 8.55 7.57 1.05
CA GLY A 262 7.95 6.77 2.12
C GLY A 262 8.18 5.28 1.91
N GLY A 263 7.30 4.45 2.50
CA GLY A 263 7.44 3.00 2.41
C GLY A 263 6.12 2.24 2.27
N VAL A 264 6.15 1.19 1.46
CA VAL A 264 5.10 0.15 1.39
C VAL A 264 5.64 -1.09 2.10
N LEU A 265 5.35 -1.21 3.38
CA LEU A 265 6.11 -2.07 4.29
C LEU A 265 5.33 -3.28 4.75
N GLY A 266 5.95 -4.47 4.65
CA GLY A 266 5.40 -5.70 5.23
C GLY A 266 5.32 -5.63 6.76
N PHE A 267 6.32 -5.04 7.43
CA PHE A 267 6.32 -4.88 8.88
C PHE A 267 5.29 -3.87 9.39
N ALA A 268 4.83 -2.95 8.55
CA ALA A 268 3.73 -2.05 8.91
C ALA A 268 2.38 -2.77 9.01
N ALA A 269 2.25 -4.01 8.55
CA ALA A 269 1.04 -4.80 8.76
C ALA A 269 0.83 -5.14 10.25
N PRO A 270 1.80 -5.72 10.99
CA PRO A 270 1.67 -5.91 12.43
C PRO A 270 1.93 -4.64 13.26
N ALA A 271 2.79 -3.72 12.82
CA ALA A 271 3.24 -2.59 13.63
C ALA A 271 3.31 -1.29 12.80
N PRO A 272 2.16 -0.71 12.41
CA PRO A 272 2.14 0.49 11.58
C PRO A 272 2.67 1.73 12.32
N THR A 273 2.46 1.81 13.64
CA THR A 273 2.79 2.99 14.46
C THR A 273 4.29 3.27 14.46
N ILE A 274 5.14 2.28 14.74
CA ILE A 274 6.59 2.49 14.76
C ILE A 274 7.15 2.88 13.38
N CYS A 275 6.61 2.31 12.30
CA CYS A 275 6.99 2.69 10.95
C CYS A 275 6.59 4.15 10.64
N PHE A 276 5.38 4.55 11.07
CA PHE A 276 4.93 5.95 10.97
C PHE A 276 5.82 6.88 11.78
N GLU A 277 6.16 6.54 13.01
CA GLU A 277 6.99 7.36 13.89
C GLU A 277 8.39 7.63 13.33
N ILE A 278 9.02 6.65 12.66
CA ILE A 278 10.29 6.87 11.96
C ILE A 278 10.11 7.90 10.84
N HIS A 279 9.05 7.76 10.03
CA HIS A 279 8.77 8.69 8.96
C HIS A 279 8.41 10.10 9.48
N ALA A 280 7.64 10.19 10.57
CA ALA A 280 7.26 11.46 11.18
C ALA A 280 8.50 12.17 11.76
N ALA A 281 9.33 11.48 12.53
CA ALA A 281 10.56 12.03 13.08
C ALA A 281 11.52 12.52 11.98
N PHE A 282 11.66 11.75 10.88
CA PHE A 282 12.42 12.19 9.70
C PHE A 282 11.84 13.47 9.09
N ARG A 283 10.54 13.54 8.88
CA ARG A 283 9.86 14.71 8.31
C ARG A 283 10.01 15.94 9.19
N ASP A 284 9.95 15.75 10.51
CA ASP A 284 10.06 16.83 11.50
C ASP A 284 11.54 17.18 11.79
N ASN A 285 12.49 16.56 11.04
CA ASN A 285 13.94 16.72 11.13
C ASN A 285 14.54 16.31 12.50
N ASP A 286 13.84 15.47 13.25
CA ASP A 286 14.35 14.83 14.47
C ASP A 286 15.05 13.50 14.11
N LEU A 287 16.28 13.65 13.57
CA LEU A 287 17.05 12.52 13.08
C LEU A 287 17.53 11.59 14.21
N ASP A 288 17.72 12.08 15.42
CA ASP A 288 18.14 11.27 16.55
C ASP A 288 17.02 10.33 17.00
N LEU A 289 15.81 10.83 17.10
CA LEU A 289 14.62 10.02 17.35
C LEU A 289 14.39 9.01 16.22
N ALA A 290 14.49 9.45 14.97
CA ALA A 290 14.30 8.57 13.81
C ALA A 290 15.33 7.42 13.82
N ARG A 291 16.61 7.69 14.12
CA ARG A 291 17.68 6.68 14.23
C ARG A 291 17.44 5.71 15.37
N SER A 292 17.10 6.22 16.55
CA SER A 292 16.81 5.39 17.72
C SER A 292 15.69 4.39 17.41
N LYS A 293 14.58 4.86 16.81
CA LYS A 293 13.46 4.00 16.39
C LYS A 293 13.85 3.02 15.27
N GLN A 294 14.65 3.45 14.30
CA GLN A 294 15.12 2.58 13.22
C GLN A 294 16.02 1.45 13.74
N VAL A 295 16.92 1.75 14.68
CA VAL A 295 17.80 0.75 15.32
C VAL A 295 16.96 -0.28 16.07
N ALA A 296 15.95 0.15 16.80
CA ALA A 296 15.04 -0.76 17.52
C ALA A 296 14.23 -1.65 16.55
N LEU A 297 13.76 -1.09 15.43
CA LEU A 297 12.92 -1.78 14.46
C LEU A 297 13.67 -2.81 13.61
N ALA A 298 14.92 -2.52 13.22
CA ALA A 298 15.63 -3.27 12.19
C ALA A 298 15.77 -4.77 12.47
N PRO A 299 16.11 -5.24 13.69
CA PRO A 299 16.20 -6.68 14.00
C PRO A 299 14.87 -7.41 13.82
N ALA A 300 13.77 -6.84 14.35
CA ALA A 300 12.44 -7.42 14.25
C ALA A 300 11.99 -7.55 12.80
N THR A 301 12.25 -6.53 12.00
CA THR A 301 11.91 -6.53 10.57
C THR A 301 12.68 -7.59 9.79
N ARG A 302 13.97 -7.73 10.02
CA ARG A 302 14.79 -8.76 9.38
C ARG A 302 14.27 -10.15 9.74
N LYS A 303 13.98 -10.41 11.00
CA LYS A 303 13.48 -11.71 11.44
C LYS A 303 12.08 -11.99 10.91
N VAL A 304 11.13 -11.11 11.18
CA VAL A 304 9.71 -11.36 10.87
C VAL A 304 9.43 -11.28 9.37
N VAL A 305 10.03 -10.32 8.65
CA VAL A 305 9.68 -10.10 7.23
C VAL A 305 10.66 -10.79 6.29
N SER A 306 11.99 -10.62 6.51
CA SER A 306 12.98 -11.10 5.53
C SER A 306 13.29 -12.58 5.69
N GLU A 307 13.40 -13.09 6.93
CA GLU A 307 13.69 -14.50 7.18
C GLU A 307 12.45 -15.39 7.16
N LEU A 308 11.45 -15.05 7.99
CA LEU A 308 10.29 -15.91 8.22
C LEU A 308 9.11 -15.60 7.28
N GLY A 309 9.04 -14.39 6.75
CA GLY A 309 8.10 -14.01 5.69
C GLY A 309 6.64 -13.89 6.12
N ILE A 310 5.73 -14.12 5.17
CA ILE A 310 4.28 -13.89 5.34
C ILE A 310 3.69 -14.63 6.54
N PRO A 311 4.01 -15.89 6.82
CA PRO A 311 3.49 -16.59 7.99
C PRO A 311 3.83 -15.91 9.32
N ALA A 312 5.04 -15.37 9.44
CA ALA A 312 5.47 -14.65 10.63
C ALA A 312 4.84 -13.26 10.74
N ILE A 313 4.66 -12.57 9.63
CA ILE A 313 3.92 -11.29 9.59
C ILE A 313 2.50 -11.51 10.12
N LYS A 314 1.81 -12.55 9.66
CA LYS A 314 0.45 -12.90 10.12
C LYS A 314 0.42 -13.21 11.61
N TYR A 315 1.36 -14.00 12.10
CA TYR A 315 1.44 -14.29 13.52
C TYR A 315 1.74 -13.04 14.37
N ALA A 316 2.62 -12.16 13.89
CA ALA A 316 2.90 -10.89 14.54
C ALA A 316 1.67 -9.95 14.57
N MET A 317 0.80 -10.02 13.56
CA MET A 317 -0.48 -9.29 13.56
C MET A 317 -1.42 -9.75 14.66
N ASP A 318 -1.51 -11.08 14.90
CA ASP A 318 -2.33 -11.64 15.97
C ASP A 318 -1.85 -11.17 17.35
N LEU A 319 -0.54 -10.94 17.53
CA LEU A 319 0.03 -10.41 18.78
C LEU A 319 -0.30 -8.92 19.00
N ASN A 320 -0.69 -8.18 17.95
CA ASN A 320 -0.83 -6.72 18.01
C ASN A 320 -2.26 -6.23 17.72
N GLY A 321 -3.23 -7.11 17.92
CA GLY A 321 -4.66 -6.77 17.84
C GLY A 321 -5.23 -6.69 16.41
N TYR A 322 -4.46 -7.06 15.40
CA TYR A 322 -4.96 -7.37 14.06
C TYR A 322 -5.28 -8.86 13.96
N TYR A 323 -5.89 -9.27 12.88
CA TYR A 323 -6.09 -10.68 12.59
C TYR A 323 -5.20 -11.09 11.42
N GLY A 324 -4.14 -11.87 11.68
CA GLY A 324 -3.30 -12.46 10.66
C GLY A 324 -3.85 -13.80 10.19
N GLY A 325 -4.14 -14.68 11.13
CA GLY A 325 -4.65 -16.03 10.87
C GLY A 325 -3.59 -16.94 10.22
N LEU A 326 -4.04 -18.06 9.66
CA LEU A 326 -3.16 -18.99 8.97
C LEU A 326 -2.80 -18.48 7.57
N PRO A 327 -1.58 -18.76 7.06
CA PRO A 327 -1.28 -18.56 5.65
C PRO A 327 -2.00 -19.63 4.82
N ARG A 328 -2.23 -19.36 3.52
CA ARG A 328 -2.73 -20.37 2.58
C ARG A 328 -1.61 -21.31 2.15
N LEU A 329 -1.88 -22.61 2.06
CA LEU A 329 -0.91 -23.56 1.51
C LEU A 329 -0.47 -23.14 0.09
N PRO A 330 0.83 -23.34 -0.26
CA PRO A 330 1.86 -24.16 0.44
C PRO A 330 2.63 -23.44 1.56
N LEU A 331 2.28 -22.20 1.93
CA LEU A 331 2.91 -21.53 3.06
C LEU A 331 2.47 -22.20 4.37
N LEU A 332 3.46 -22.58 5.19
CA LEU A 332 3.21 -23.22 6.49
C LEU A 332 3.21 -22.18 7.62
N PRO A 333 2.40 -22.39 8.67
CA PRO A 333 2.45 -21.54 9.85
C PRO A 333 3.80 -21.65 10.58
N PRO A 334 4.20 -20.63 11.36
CA PRO A 334 5.42 -20.67 12.12
C PRO A 334 5.41 -21.84 13.14
N THR A 335 6.57 -22.50 13.33
CA THR A 335 6.78 -23.50 14.38
C THR A 335 6.70 -22.85 15.77
N ALA A 336 6.60 -23.67 16.83
CA ALA A 336 6.58 -23.18 18.21
C ALA A 336 7.84 -22.34 18.54
N ALA A 337 9.02 -22.79 18.11
CA ALA A 337 10.27 -22.04 18.30
C ALA A 337 10.24 -20.70 17.57
N GLN A 338 9.80 -20.67 16.31
CA GLN A 338 9.66 -19.41 15.55
C GLN A 338 8.63 -18.46 16.17
N LYS A 339 7.53 -18.98 16.72
CA LYS A 339 6.54 -18.15 17.44
C LYS A 339 7.17 -17.46 18.64
N SER A 340 7.93 -18.19 19.46
CA SER A 340 8.63 -17.59 20.61
C SER A 340 9.63 -16.52 20.20
N GLU A 341 10.36 -16.71 19.09
CA GLU A 341 11.25 -15.69 18.52
C GLU A 341 10.47 -14.45 18.06
N ILE A 342 9.35 -14.64 17.36
CA ILE A 342 8.48 -13.52 16.91
C ILE A 342 7.92 -12.77 18.12
N GLU A 343 7.44 -13.46 19.14
CA GLU A 343 6.92 -12.86 20.37
C GLU A 343 7.96 -11.96 21.05
N ALA A 344 9.19 -12.48 21.18
CA ALA A 344 10.31 -11.71 21.75
C ALA A 344 10.59 -10.43 20.93
N MET A 345 10.60 -10.53 19.60
CA MET A 345 10.82 -9.40 18.70
C MET A 345 9.68 -8.36 18.74
N MET A 346 8.44 -8.83 18.90
CA MET A 346 7.25 -7.97 18.89
C MET A 346 6.96 -7.30 20.23
N ASN A 347 7.57 -7.72 21.33
CA ASN A 347 7.29 -7.17 22.66
C ASN A 347 7.47 -5.63 22.74
N SER A 348 8.43 -5.07 22.01
CA SER A 348 8.70 -3.63 21.99
C SER A 348 7.78 -2.85 21.05
N PHE A 349 6.93 -3.52 20.28
CA PHE A 349 6.09 -2.91 19.24
C PHE A 349 4.60 -3.21 19.44
N ARG A 350 4.21 -3.64 20.63
CA ARG A 350 2.79 -3.84 20.97
C ARG A 350 2.10 -2.48 21.08
N ASN A 351 0.93 -2.37 20.45
CA ASN A 351 0.07 -1.19 20.53
C ASN A 351 -0.69 -1.15 21.86
#